data_a756d3b74b1bf1e73b67878513eb6c72
#
_entry.id   a756d3b74b1bf1e73b67878513eb6c72
#
_cell.length_a   1.000
_cell.length_b   1.000
_cell.length_c   1.000
_cell.angle_alpha   90.00
_cell.angle_beta   90.00
_cell.angle_gamma   90.00
#
_symmetry.space_group_name_H-M   'P 1'
#
loop_
_entity.id
_entity.type
_entity.pdbx_description
1 polymer ?
#
loop_
_entity_poly.entity_id
_entity_poly.type
_entity_poly.pdbx_seq_one_letter_code
_entity_poly.pdbx_strand_id
1 'polypeptide(L)'
;MAKRLEAETSVAIYTQSLNEEDPLYLQLPFETDETWFQLWIDQNYAQDEHTGINAGALYLGAYPPGQDILIQLVVRDQLLRLTRAEVYSLDISALAQWTQKLQKQAAQNIQIHGATITMHVQAEAGQRLLTTVPYDKGWHAEIDGQPAAARFRTRLSNCR
;
A
#
# COMPACT_ATOMS: atom_id res chain seq x y z
N MET A 1 47.40 12.03 7.49
CA MET A 1 46.26 11.29 6.94
C MET A 1 45.01 11.80 7.69
N ALA A 2 44.29 12.74 7.09
CA ALA A 2 43.11 13.35 7.75
C ALA A 2 41.94 12.37 7.65
N LYS A 3 41.43 11.90 8.77
CA LYS A 3 40.23 11.09 8.86
C LYS A 3 39.05 12.03 8.52
N ARG A 4 38.48 11.86 7.31
CA ARG A 4 37.24 12.55 6.92
C ARG A 4 36.16 12.06 7.88
N LEU A 5 35.65 12.93 8.72
CA LEU A 5 34.46 12.65 9.50
C LEU A 5 33.32 12.55 8.51
N GLU A 6 32.76 11.37 8.35
CA GLU A 6 31.56 11.14 7.59
C GLU A 6 30.42 11.88 8.32
N ALA A 7 29.85 12.86 7.66
CA ALA A 7 28.72 13.59 8.22
C ALA A 7 27.44 12.74 8.06
N GLU A 8 26.92 12.24 9.16
CA GLU A 8 25.58 11.66 9.19
C GLU A 8 24.55 12.79 9.24
N THR A 9 23.61 12.78 8.31
CA THR A 9 22.48 13.71 8.33
C THR A 9 21.23 12.94 8.73
N SER A 10 20.49 13.43 9.70
CA SER A 10 19.22 12.82 10.12
C SER A 10 18.07 13.81 10.02
N VAL A 11 16.91 13.29 9.62
CA VAL A 11 15.62 14.01 9.68
C VAL A 11 14.77 13.34 10.74
N ALA A 12 14.25 14.12 11.67
CA ALA A 12 13.37 13.64 12.73
C ALA A 12 11.92 14.06 12.44
N ILE A 13 11.01 13.12 12.51
CA ILE A 13 9.57 13.29 12.33
C ILE A 13 8.90 12.81 13.60
N TYR A 14 8.06 13.65 14.21
CA TYR A 14 7.28 13.30 15.38
C TYR A 14 5.84 13.09 15.00
N THR A 15 5.25 12.01 15.48
CA THR A 15 3.83 11.69 15.30
C THR A 15 3.27 11.05 16.56
N GLN A 16 1.96 10.89 16.60
CA GLN A 16 1.26 10.27 17.72
C GLN A 16 0.27 9.22 17.19
N SER A 17 0.21 8.08 17.86
CA SER A 17 -0.80 7.08 17.57
C SER A 17 -2.19 7.56 17.99
N LEU A 18 -3.19 7.37 17.14
CA LEU A 18 -4.57 7.78 17.40
C LEU A 18 -5.40 6.65 18.00
N ASN A 19 -5.21 5.42 17.53
CA ASN A 19 -5.98 4.23 17.93
C ASN A 19 -5.03 3.05 18.22
N GLU A 20 -5.45 2.20 19.14
CA GLU A 20 -4.61 1.15 19.73
C GLU A 20 -4.17 0.04 18.76
N GLU A 21 -4.98 -0.25 17.76
CA GLU A 21 -4.74 -1.37 16.84
C GLU A 21 -4.42 -0.94 15.40
N ASP A 22 -4.45 0.37 15.15
CA ASP A 22 -4.28 0.86 13.80
C ASP A 22 -2.79 0.99 13.46
N PRO A 23 -2.31 0.23 12.47
CA PRO A 23 -0.92 0.33 12.04
C PRO A 23 -0.65 1.68 11.38
N LEU A 24 0.53 2.22 11.68
CA LEU A 24 1.01 3.46 11.10
C LEU A 24 1.90 3.19 9.88
N TYR A 25 1.77 4.05 8.89
CA TYR A 25 2.57 4.05 7.68
C TYR A 25 3.13 5.43 7.41
N LEU A 26 4.40 5.48 7.04
CA LEU A 26 5.08 6.70 6.61
C LEU A 26 5.15 6.73 5.08
N GLN A 27 4.64 7.78 4.48
CA GLN A 27 4.80 8.06 3.06
C GLN A 27 5.75 9.21 2.86
N LEU A 28 6.77 8.96 2.05
CA LEU A 28 7.83 9.91 1.73
C LEU A 28 7.86 10.09 0.20
N PRO A 29 7.40 11.21 -0.35
CA PRO A 29 7.65 11.55 -1.73
C PRO A 29 9.11 12.01 -1.87
N PHE A 30 9.91 11.24 -2.55
CA PHE A 30 11.30 11.57 -2.85
C PHE A 30 11.40 12.24 -4.21
N GLU A 31 12.17 13.33 -4.29
CA GLU A 31 12.48 14.03 -5.54
C GLU A 31 13.90 13.73 -6.05
N THR A 32 14.64 12.86 -5.35
CA THR A 32 16.04 12.61 -5.66
C THR A 32 16.29 11.23 -6.23
N ASP A 33 17.39 11.13 -6.96
CA ASP A 33 17.96 9.87 -7.43
C ASP A 33 18.20 8.88 -6.28
N GLU A 34 18.40 7.65 -6.63
CA GLU A 34 18.59 6.50 -5.74
C GLU A 34 19.43 6.84 -4.50
N THR A 35 18.79 7.02 -3.37
CA THR A 35 19.45 7.29 -2.08
C THR A 35 19.05 6.24 -1.07
N TRP A 36 20.03 5.65 -0.41
CA TRP A 36 19.83 4.76 0.72
C TRP A 36 19.74 5.52 2.01
N PHE A 37 18.79 5.13 2.86
CA PHE A 37 18.67 5.66 4.21
C PHE A 37 18.30 4.55 5.19
N GLN A 38 18.60 4.79 6.47
CA GLN A 38 18.19 3.93 7.56
C GLN A 38 16.94 4.53 8.21
N LEU A 39 15.94 3.69 8.41
CA LEU A 39 14.75 4.03 9.19
C LEU A 39 14.98 3.58 10.64
N TRP A 40 14.81 4.52 11.55
CA TRP A 40 14.86 4.30 13.00
C TRP A 40 13.55 4.75 13.61
N ILE A 41 13.05 3.98 14.58
CA ILE A 41 11.80 4.29 15.30
C ILE A 41 12.12 4.24 16.79
N ASP A 42 11.87 5.35 17.50
CA ASP A 42 12.17 5.52 18.94
C ASP A 42 13.63 5.10 19.27
N GLN A 43 14.56 5.56 18.44
CA GLN A 43 16.00 5.27 18.52
C GLN A 43 16.37 3.80 18.28
N ASN A 44 15.43 2.97 17.85
CA ASN A 44 15.69 1.59 17.45
C ASN A 44 15.81 1.52 15.93
N TYR A 45 16.84 0.85 15.44
CA TYR A 45 16.98 0.55 14.02
C TYR A 45 15.82 -0.36 13.57
N ALA A 46 15.12 0.06 12.54
CA ALA A 46 14.04 -0.72 11.94
C ALA A 46 14.48 -1.43 10.65
N GLN A 47 14.96 -0.67 9.66
CA GLN A 47 15.34 -1.24 8.37
C GLN A 47 16.14 -0.27 7.50
N ASP A 48 16.80 -0.80 6.45
CA ASP A 48 17.37 -0.01 5.37
C ASP A 48 16.34 0.16 4.25
N GLU A 49 16.25 1.37 3.70
CA GLU A 49 15.34 1.71 2.62
C GLU A 49 16.04 2.43 1.48
N HIS A 50 15.42 2.38 0.30
CA HIS A 50 15.95 2.95 -0.93
C HIS A 50 14.90 3.81 -1.64
N THR A 51 15.25 5.04 -1.99
CA THR A 51 14.30 6.01 -2.55
C THR A 51 13.79 5.68 -3.96
N GLY A 52 14.55 4.98 -4.76
CA GLY A 52 14.25 4.74 -6.19
C GLY A 52 13.25 3.61 -6.46
N ILE A 53 13.08 2.67 -5.52
CA ILE A 53 12.32 1.44 -5.76
C ILE A 53 10.95 1.46 -5.10
N ASN A 54 10.83 2.12 -3.95
CA ASN A 54 9.63 2.10 -3.12
C ASN A 54 9.09 3.51 -2.87
N ALA A 55 8.40 4.08 -3.86
CA ALA A 55 7.50 5.21 -3.62
C ALA A 55 6.25 4.78 -2.79
N GLY A 56 6.38 3.71 -2.02
CA GLY A 56 5.34 3.11 -1.20
C GLY A 56 5.29 3.69 0.20
N ALA A 57 4.30 3.25 0.95
CA ALA A 57 4.19 3.55 2.36
C ALA A 57 5.05 2.57 3.17
N LEU A 58 5.91 3.10 4.05
CA LEU A 58 6.75 2.33 4.96
C LEU A 58 5.94 1.98 6.22
N TYR A 59 5.90 0.73 6.58
CA TYR A 59 5.22 0.28 7.79
C TYR A 59 6.03 0.66 9.04
N LEU A 60 5.39 1.36 9.97
CA LEU A 60 6.02 1.82 11.21
C LEU A 60 5.70 0.95 12.44
N GLY A 61 4.62 0.18 12.39
CA GLY A 61 4.11 -0.59 13.52
C GLY A 61 2.75 -0.11 14.00
N ALA A 62 2.24 -0.75 15.05
CA ALA A 62 1.05 -0.33 15.78
C ALA A 62 1.47 0.03 17.23
N TYR A 63 0.90 1.09 17.76
CA TYR A 63 1.29 1.67 19.05
C TYR A 63 0.08 2.02 19.90
N PRO A 64 0.20 2.03 21.23
CA PRO A 64 -0.87 2.46 22.11
C PRO A 64 -1.36 3.87 21.79
N PRO A 65 -2.66 4.16 22.00
CA PRO A 65 -3.22 5.48 21.75
C PRO A 65 -2.50 6.55 22.56
N GLY A 66 -2.18 7.67 21.91
CA GLY A 66 -1.51 8.79 22.53
C GLY A 66 0.00 8.60 22.74
N GLN A 67 0.58 7.49 22.29
CA GLN A 67 2.04 7.33 22.32
C GLN A 67 2.70 8.25 21.28
N ASP A 68 3.64 9.06 21.75
CA ASP A 68 4.52 9.82 20.87
C ASP A 68 5.54 8.89 20.22
N ILE A 69 5.76 9.05 18.92
CA ILE A 69 6.64 8.21 18.13
C ILE A 69 7.66 9.10 17.43
N LEU A 70 8.92 8.81 17.62
CA LEU A 70 10.03 9.47 16.95
C LEU A 70 10.49 8.61 15.76
N ILE A 71 10.33 9.14 14.55
CA ILE A 71 10.80 8.52 13.33
C ILE A 71 12.04 9.25 12.86
N GLN A 72 13.14 8.55 12.66
CA GLN A 72 14.39 9.14 12.19
C GLN A 72 14.82 8.49 10.89
N LEU A 73 15.16 9.32 9.92
CA LEU A 73 15.74 8.92 8.63
C LEU A 73 17.22 9.31 8.67
N VAL A 74 18.11 8.35 8.66
CA VAL A 74 19.56 8.58 8.74
C VAL A 74 20.19 8.28 7.39
N VAL A 75 20.86 9.28 6.81
CA VAL A 75 21.52 9.22 5.51
C VAL A 75 23.02 9.38 5.70
N ARG A 76 23.80 8.51 5.05
CA ARG A 76 25.26 8.57 5.07
C ARG A 76 25.80 9.01 3.72
N ASP A 77 26.66 10.01 3.72
CA ASP A 77 27.41 10.49 2.55
C ASP A 77 26.58 10.85 1.31
N GLN A 78 25.29 11.07 1.46
CA GLN A 78 24.36 11.38 0.40
C GLN A 78 23.43 12.55 0.81
N LEU A 79 22.78 13.14 -0.19
CA LEU A 79 21.78 14.18 0.04
C LEU A 79 20.38 13.56 -0.08
N LEU A 80 19.61 13.62 1.01
CA LEU A 80 18.19 13.32 1.00
C LEU A 80 17.41 14.64 0.94
N ARG A 81 16.71 14.87 -0.14
CA ARG A 81 15.78 15.99 -0.25
C ARG A 81 14.36 15.50 0.01
N LEU A 82 13.85 15.86 1.15
CA LEU A 82 12.50 15.53 1.58
C LEU A 82 11.60 16.75 1.40
N THR A 83 10.62 16.68 0.52
CA THR A 83 9.66 17.77 0.30
C THR A 83 8.46 17.69 1.22
N ARG A 84 8.10 16.46 1.63
CA ARG A 84 6.94 16.18 2.46
C ARG A 84 7.13 14.85 3.19
N ALA A 85 6.59 14.74 4.38
CA ALA A 85 6.46 13.48 5.10
C ALA A 85 5.03 13.39 5.63
N GLU A 86 4.37 12.29 5.38
CA GLU A 86 3.01 12.05 5.85
C GLU A 86 2.94 10.72 6.59
N VAL A 87 2.34 10.75 7.76
CA VAL A 87 2.04 9.54 8.54
C VAL A 87 0.55 9.27 8.44
N TYR A 88 0.20 8.07 8.07
CA TYR A 88 -1.18 7.59 7.96
C TYR A 88 -1.43 6.48 8.96
N SER A 89 -2.60 6.50 9.54
CA SER A 89 -3.14 5.38 10.30
C SER A 89 -4.10 4.60 9.41
N LEU A 90 -3.99 3.27 9.40
CA LEU A 90 -4.92 2.41 8.69
C LEU A 90 -6.01 1.95 9.66
N ASP A 91 -7.22 2.47 9.52
CA ASP A 91 -8.39 2.06 10.29
C ASP A 91 -8.74 0.59 9.97
N ILE A 92 -8.28 -0.32 10.84
CA ILE A 92 -8.51 -1.76 10.71
C ILE A 92 -9.99 -2.11 10.85
N SER A 93 -10.73 -1.39 11.69
CA SER A 93 -12.17 -1.62 11.86
C SER A 93 -12.95 -1.28 10.59
N ALA A 94 -12.66 -0.14 9.98
CA ALA A 94 -13.25 0.24 8.70
C ALA A 94 -12.87 -0.75 7.60
N LEU A 95 -11.60 -1.18 7.53
CA LEU A 95 -11.14 -2.18 6.57
C LEU A 95 -11.89 -3.51 6.74
N ALA A 96 -12.06 -3.97 7.97
CA ALA A 96 -12.82 -5.19 8.27
C ALA A 96 -14.29 -5.09 7.81
N GLN A 97 -14.93 -3.96 8.08
CA GLN A 97 -16.33 -3.71 7.62
C GLN A 97 -16.44 -3.71 6.09
N TRP A 98 -15.50 -3.05 5.40
CA TRP A 98 -15.45 -3.05 3.94
C TRP A 98 -15.21 -4.46 3.39
N THR A 99 -14.30 -5.21 3.99
CA THR A 99 -14.02 -6.61 3.59
C THR A 99 -15.26 -7.49 3.76
N GLN A 100 -15.97 -7.39 4.88
CA GLN A 100 -17.22 -8.12 5.09
C GLN A 100 -18.30 -7.74 4.06
N LYS A 101 -18.42 -6.46 3.75
CA LYS A 101 -19.37 -5.99 2.72
C LYS A 101 -19.04 -6.58 1.36
N LEU A 102 -17.74 -6.55 0.95
CA LEU A 102 -17.29 -7.12 -0.30
C LEU A 102 -17.45 -8.64 -0.34
N GLN A 103 -17.20 -9.34 0.76
CA GLN A 103 -17.39 -10.79 0.84
C GLN A 103 -18.87 -11.20 0.65
N LYS A 104 -19.82 -10.43 1.18
CA LYS A 104 -21.25 -10.68 0.96
C LYS A 104 -21.68 -10.52 -0.50
N GLN A 105 -20.96 -9.70 -1.25
CA GLN A 105 -21.19 -9.45 -2.68
C GLN A 105 -20.25 -10.24 -3.59
N ALA A 106 -19.38 -11.05 -3.02
CA ALA A 106 -18.42 -11.84 -3.79
C ALA A 106 -19.11 -12.94 -4.59
N ALA A 107 -18.47 -13.34 -5.67
CA ALA A 107 -18.90 -14.47 -6.47
C ALA A 107 -18.92 -15.75 -5.63
N GLN A 108 -19.96 -16.53 -5.80
CA GLN A 108 -20.18 -17.80 -5.13
C GLN A 108 -20.14 -18.96 -6.14
N ASN A 109 -19.96 -20.18 -5.65
CA ASN A 109 -19.98 -21.39 -6.47
C ASN A 109 -19.04 -21.32 -7.68
N ILE A 110 -17.83 -20.79 -7.45
CA ILE A 110 -16.82 -20.67 -8.50
C ILE A 110 -16.36 -22.07 -8.92
N GLN A 111 -16.51 -22.38 -10.19
CA GLN A 111 -16.08 -23.63 -10.80
C GLN A 111 -15.15 -23.32 -11.97
N ILE A 112 -14.06 -24.08 -12.08
CA ILE A 112 -13.08 -23.95 -13.14
C ILE A 112 -13.00 -25.28 -13.88
N HIS A 113 -13.39 -25.27 -15.15
CA HIS A 113 -13.34 -26.45 -16.03
C HIS A 113 -12.55 -26.09 -17.29
N GLY A 114 -11.28 -26.51 -17.32
CA GLY A 114 -10.39 -26.19 -18.44
C GLY A 114 -10.21 -24.67 -18.57
N ALA A 115 -10.64 -24.13 -19.71
CA ALA A 115 -10.58 -22.68 -19.99
C ALA A 115 -11.88 -21.94 -19.60
N THR A 116 -12.81 -22.58 -18.92
CA THR A 116 -14.10 -21.97 -18.54
C THR A 116 -14.15 -21.75 -17.04
N ILE A 117 -14.57 -20.55 -16.64
CA ILE A 117 -14.84 -20.20 -15.25
C ILE A 117 -16.31 -19.82 -15.14
N THR A 118 -17.03 -20.55 -14.31
CA THR A 118 -18.45 -20.26 -14.00
C THR A 118 -18.57 -19.84 -12.56
N MET A 119 -19.46 -18.90 -12.28
CA MET A 119 -19.69 -18.39 -10.94
C MET A 119 -21.10 -17.80 -10.79
N HIS A 120 -21.59 -17.78 -9.57
CA HIS A 120 -22.81 -17.08 -9.23
C HIS A 120 -22.46 -15.72 -8.62
N VAL A 121 -23.06 -14.65 -9.17
CA VAL A 121 -22.90 -13.29 -8.67
C VAL A 121 -24.27 -12.66 -8.51
N GLN A 122 -24.53 -12.11 -7.33
CA GLN A 122 -25.71 -11.29 -7.10
C GLN A 122 -25.29 -9.82 -7.21
N ALA A 123 -25.70 -9.17 -8.29
CA ALA A 123 -25.28 -7.80 -8.59
C ALA A 123 -26.46 -6.89 -8.87
N GLU A 124 -26.35 -5.62 -8.46
CA GLU A 124 -27.28 -4.56 -8.80
C GLU A 124 -26.89 -3.90 -10.13
N ALA A 125 -27.84 -3.19 -10.73
CA ALA A 125 -27.59 -2.45 -11.97
C ALA A 125 -26.42 -1.45 -11.79
N GLY A 126 -25.47 -1.49 -12.74
CA GLY A 126 -24.29 -0.63 -12.73
C GLY A 126 -23.09 -1.15 -11.92
N GLN A 127 -23.23 -2.22 -11.16
CA GLN A 127 -22.10 -2.87 -10.51
C GLN A 127 -21.18 -3.56 -11.51
N ARG A 128 -19.93 -3.78 -11.10
CA ARG A 128 -18.90 -4.45 -11.90
C ARG A 128 -18.29 -5.59 -11.11
N LEU A 129 -18.13 -6.72 -11.76
CA LEU A 129 -17.36 -7.83 -11.23
C LEU A 129 -15.87 -7.59 -11.53
N LEU A 130 -15.06 -7.57 -10.47
CA LEU A 130 -13.60 -7.56 -10.58
C LEU A 130 -13.10 -8.98 -10.34
N THR A 131 -12.26 -9.48 -11.23
CA THR A 131 -11.58 -10.78 -11.09
C THR A 131 -10.07 -10.58 -11.09
N THR A 132 -9.34 -11.48 -10.43
CA THR A 132 -7.88 -11.56 -10.47
C THR A 132 -7.37 -12.44 -11.61
N VAL A 133 -8.25 -12.91 -12.48
CA VAL A 133 -7.89 -13.69 -13.66
C VAL A 133 -7.11 -12.80 -14.62
N PRO A 134 -5.90 -13.18 -15.02
CA PRO A 134 -5.12 -12.41 -16.00
C PRO A 134 -5.91 -12.25 -17.29
N TYR A 135 -5.92 -11.03 -17.82
CA TYR A 135 -6.61 -10.77 -19.07
C TYR A 135 -5.90 -11.42 -20.25
N ASP A 136 -6.68 -12.07 -21.10
CA ASP A 136 -6.26 -12.50 -22.42
C ASP A 136 -7.34 -12.10 -23.45
N LYS A 137 -6.93 -11.85 -24.69
CA LYS A 137 -7.84 -11.47 -25.79
C LYS A 137 -8.84 -12.57 -26.15
N GLY A 138 -8.55 -13.81 -25.78
CA GLY A 138 -9.43 -14.96 -25.97
C GLY A 138 -10.54 -15.09 -24.92
N TRP A 139 -10.54 -14.27 -23.85
CA TRP A 139 -11.62 -14.33 -22.87
C TRP A 139 -12.91 -13.72 -23.39
N HIS A 140 -13.97 -14.51 -23.31
CA HIS A 140 -15.34 -14.08 -23.57
C HIS A 140 -16.12 -14.15 -22.26
N ALA A 141 -16.91 -13.15 -21.97
CA ALA A 141 -17.76 -13.12 -20.79
C ALA A 141 -19.24 -13.22 -21.20
N GLU A 142 -20.01 -13.99 -20.44
CA GLU A 142 -21.44 -14.12 -20.58
C GLU A 142 -22.13 -13.92 -19.22
N ILE A 143 -23.29 -13.30 -19.22
CA ILE A 143 -24.14 -13.15 -18.04
C ILE A 143 -25.52 -13.71 -18.45
N ASP A 144 -25.99 -14.73 -17.73
CA ASP A 144 -27.26 -15.40 -17.98
C ASP A 144 -27.40 -15.86 -19.47
N GLY A 145 -26.29 -16.35 -20.04
CA GLY A 145 -26.21 -16.81 -21.41
C GLY A 145 -26.18 -15.69 -22.47
N GLN A 146 -26.02 -14.44 -22.06
CA GLN A 146 -25.90 -13.30 -22.97
C GLN A 146 -24.46 -12.74 -22.95
N PRO A 147 -23.90 -12.40 -24.12
CA PRO A 147 -22.59 -11.81 -24.20
C PRO A 147 -22.46 -10.54 -23.35
N ALA A 148 -21.40 -10.45 -22.57
CA ALA A 148 -21.09 -9.32 -21.72
C ALA A 148 -19.74 -8.70 -22.05
N ALA A 149 -19.58 -7.41 -21.82
CA ALA A 149 -18.34 -6.71 -22.07
C ALA A 149 -17.32 -6.98 -20.97
N ALA A 150 -16.21 -7.66 -21.30
CA ALA A 150 -15.02 -7.73 -20.46
C ALA A 150 -14.11 -6.53 -20.77
N ARG A 151 -13.61 -5.86 -19.72
CA ARG A 151 -12.65 -4.74 -19.84
C ARG A 151 -11.44 -4.99 -18.98
N PHE A 152 -10.29 -4.83 -19.57
CA PHE A 152 -9.02 -4.84 -18.84
C PHE A 152 -8.71 -3.46 -18.25
N ARG A 153 -8.30 -3.42 -16.99
CA ARG A 153 -7.72 -2.21 -16.38
C ARG A 153 -6.25 -2.43 -16.11
N THR A 154 -5.40 -1.75 -16.84
CA THR A 154 -3.92 -1.82 -16.73
C THR A 154 -3.34 -1.02 -15.58
N ARG A 155 -4.11 -0.15 -14.93
CA ARG A 155 -3.61 0.70 -13.83
C ARG A 155 -4.71 1.04 -12.85
N LEU A 156 -4.39 0.95 -11.57
CA LEU A 156 -4.90 1.86 -10.57
C LEU A 156 -4.29 3.24 -10.89
N SER A 157 -4.84 3.94 -11.88
CA SER A 157 -4.45 5.30 -12.13
C SER A 157 -5.04 6.17 -11.05
N ASN A 158 -4.15 6.64 -10.19
CA ASN A 158 -4.31 7.81 -9.32
C ASN A 158 -5.69 7.98 -8.68
N CYS A 159 -5.84 7.50 -7.46
CA CYS A 159 -6.69 8.19 -6.48
C CYS A 159 -6.02 9.55 -6.22
N ARG A 160 -6.56 10.62 -6.83
CA ARG A 160 -6.35 11.99 -6.36
C ARG A 160 -7.30 12.26 -5.23
#